data_5e3f1dbfa0b40869f417f71bc8fc8a91
#
_entry.id   5e3f1dbfa0b40869f417f71bc8fc8a91
#
_cell.length_a   1.000
_cell.length_b   1.000
_cell.length_c   1.000
_cell.angle_alpha   90.00
_cell.angle_beta   90.00
_cell.angle_gamma   90.00
#
_symmetry.space_group_name_H-M   'P 1'
#
loop_
_entity.id
_entity.type
_entity.pdbx_description
1 polymer ?
#
loop_
_entity_poly.entity_id
_entity_poly.type
_entity_poly.pdbx_seq_one_letter_code
_entity_poly.pdbx_strand_id
1 'polypeptide(L)'
;MCIRDRFCRGIIAVSRSFQEIIIAILFVAIFGFGPLAGILTLSFATIGFLSKLLAEDIEDIDPSQAEAVKATGARWWQWLNYSIQPQVMPRLIGLSLYRLDINFRESAVVGLVGAGGIGATLNTAFDRYEFDTAAAILITIIAIVMLMEYLSGHIRAWIQ
;
A
#
# COMPACT_ATOMS: atom_id res chain seq x y z
N MET A 1 11.96 -24.78 5.48
CA MET A 1 12.06 -23.48 4.76
C MET A 1 12.60 -23.73 3.36
N CYS A 2 11.79 -23.53 2.33
CA CYS A 2 12.19 -23.84 0.94
C CYS A 2 13.10 -22.72 0.39
N ILE A 3 14.05 -23.03 -0.49
CA ILE A 3 14.93 -22.02 -1.14
C ILE A 3 14.08 -20.95 -1.83
N ARG A 4 12.96 -21.33 -2.44
CA ARG A 4 11.97 -20.43 -3.06
C ARG A 4 11.38 -19.44 -2.06
N ASP A 5 11.07 -19.84 -0.84
CA ASP A 5 10.55 -18.97 0.23
C ASP A 5 11.58 -17.91 0.60
N ARG A 6 12.84 -18.31 0.77
CA ARG A 6 13.93 -17.39 1.10
C ARG A 6 14.20 -16.36 0.00
N PHE A 7 14.09 -16.79 -1.26
CA PHE A 7 14.24 -15.91 -2.42
C PHE A 7 13.09 -14.88 -2.50
N CYS A 8 11.84 -15.32 -2.34
CA CYS A 8 10.68 -14.41 -2.34
C CYS A 8 10.75 -13.39 -1.20
N ARG A 9 11.14 -13.82 0.00
CA ARG A 9 11.35 -12.91 1.14
C ARG A 9 12.48 -11.93 0.90
N GLY A 10 13.53 -12.33 0.20
CA GLY A 10 14.61 -11.44 -0.22
C GLY A 10 14.11 -10.33 -1.14
N ILE A 11 13.29 -10.65 -2.15
CA ILE A 11 12.68 -9.66 -3.06
C ILE A 11 11.80 -8.68 -2.27
N ILE A 12 10.96 -9.18 -1.38
CA ILE A 12 10.09 -8.35 -0.54
C ILE A 12 10.94 -7.43 0.34
N ALA A 13 12.02 -7.94 0.94
CA ALA A 13 12.90 -7.15 1.78
C ALA A 13 13.60 -6.02 0.99
N VAL A 14 14.08 -6.31 -0.22
CA VAL A 14 14.67 -5.31 -1.12
C VAL A 14 13.63 -4.25 -1.52
N SER A 15 12.42 -4.66 -1.90
CA SER A 15 11.34 -3.72 -2.24
C SER A 15 11.00 -2.75 -1.11
N ARG A 16 11.17 -3.16 0.14
CA ARG A 16 10.88 -2.35 1.33
C ARG A 16 12.06 -1.57 1.88
N SER A 17 13.27 -1.84 1.42
CA SER A 17 14.47 -1.13 1.91
C SER A 17 14.58 0.30 1.37
N PHE A 18 13.87 0.61 0.30
CA PHE A 18 13.86 1.95 -0.29
C PHE A 18 12.70 2.78 0.26
N GLN A 19 12.99 4.00 0.66
CA GLN A 19 11.99 4.99 1.03
C GLN A 19 11.22 5.45 -0.22
N GLU A 20 9.91 5.63 -0.09
CA GLU A 20 9.01 5.95 -1.22
C GLU A 20 9.44 7.19 -1.99
N ILE A 21 9.97 8.22 -1.31
CA ILE A 21 10.47 9.44 -1.94
C ILE A 21 11.67 9.14 -2.86
N ILE A 22 12.57 8.26 -2.48
CA ILE A 22 13.75 7.90 -3.29
C ILE A 22 13.30 7.19 -4.57
N ILE A 23 12.34 6.27 -4.45
CA ILE A 23 11.74 5.58 -5.60
C ILE A 23 11.01 6.57 -6.50
N ALA A 24 10.30 7.56 -5.92
CA ALA A 24 9.61 8.59 -6.67
C ALA A 24 10.60 9.42 -7.52
N ILE A 25 11.70 9.87 -6.93
CA ILE A 25 12.73 10.61 -7.64
C ILE A 25 13.34 9.77 -8.78
N LEU A 26 13.59 8.48 -8.52
CA LEU A 26 14.10 7.56 -9.55
C LEU A 26 13.12 7.43 -10.72
N PHE A 27 11.83 7.22 -10.45
CA PHE A 27 10.83 7.10 -11.51
C PHE A 27 10.59 8.42 -12.25
N VAL A 28 10.63 9.55 -11.54
CA VAL A 28 10.58 10.87 -12.19
C VAL A 28 11.78 11.08 -13.10
N ALA A 29 12.99 10.63 -12.71
CA ALA A 29 14.18 10.71 -13.56
C ALA A 29 14.09 9.83 -14.82
N ILE A 30 13.41 8.67 -14.73
CA ILE A 30 13.28 7.72 -15.85
C ILE A 30 12.13 8.10 -16.78
N PHE A 31 10.95 8.39 -16.22
CA PHE A 31 9.70 8.61 -16.97
C PHE A 31 9.34 10.08 -17.17
N GLY A 32 10.08 10.97 -16.53
CA GLY A 32 9.78 12.41 -16.51
C GLY A 32 8.75 12.80 -15.45
N PHE A 33 8.53 14.11 -15.34
CA PHE A 33 7.53 14.69 -14.45
C PHE A 33 6.12 14.28 -14.89
N GLY A 34 5.32 13.78 -13.95
CA GLY A 34 3.93 13.48 -14.25
C GLY A 34 3.31 12.38 -13.35
N PRO A 35 1.98 12.19 -13.45
CA PRO A 35 1.24 11.25 -12.61
C PRO A 35 1.68 9.80 -12.74
N LEU A 36 2.25 9.42 -13.88
CA LEU A 36 2.72 8.04 -14.14
C LEU A 36 3.82 7.65 -13.16
N ALA A 37 4.80 8.52 -12.93
CA ALA A 37 5.87 8.28 -11.96
C ALA A 37 5.31 8.06 -10.55
N GLY A 38 4.30 8.86 -10.14
CA GLY A 38 3.62 8.71 -8.85
C GLY A 38 2.88 7.39 -8.70
N ILE A 39 2.11 6.99 -9.72
CA ILE A 39 1.38 5.72 -9.72
C ILE A 39 2.35 4.54 -9.59
N LEU A 40 3.45 4.53 -10.35
CA LEU A 40 4.45 3.47 -10.30
C LEU A 40 5.13 3.41 -8.92
N THR A 41 5.46 4.55 -8.34
CA THR A 41 6.06 4.63 -7.00
C THR A 41 5.16 4.01 -5.94
N LEU A 42 3.91 4.48 -5.85
CA LEU A 42 2.96 4.00 -4.85
C LEU A 42 2.56 2.54 -5.07
N SER A 43 2.47 2.10 -6.34
CA SER A 43 2.21 0.70 -6.67
C SER A 43 3.35 -0.21 -6.20
N PHE A 44 4.59 0.16 -6.50
CA PHE A 44 5.78 -0.61 -6.08
C PHE A 44 5.88 -0.72 -4.56
N ALA A 45 5.72 0.39 -3.85
CA ALA A 45 5.74 0.42 -2.39
C ALA A 45 4.58 -0.38 -1.78
N THR A 46 3.38 -0.29 -2.36
CA THR A 46 2.19 -1.03 -1.91
C THR A 46 2.37 -2.53 -2.07
N ILE A 47 2.91 -3.00 -3.20
CA ILE A 47 3.17 -4.43 -3.43
C ILE A 47 4.14 -4.96 -2.38
N GLY A 48 5.25 -4.26 -2.12
CA GLY A 48 6.23 -4.66 -1.11
C GLY A 48 5.65 -4.72 0.30
N PHE A 49 4.83 -3.74 0.66
CA PHE A 49 4.19 -3.65 1.98
C PHE A 49 3.16 -4.77 2.20
N LEU A 50 2.19 -4.89 1.28
CA LEU A 50 1.12 -5.88 1.40
C LEU A 50 1.65 -7.31 1.31
N SER A 51 2.62 -7.58 0.43
CA SER A 51 3.20 -8.91 0.29
C SER A 51 3.87 -9.39 1.57
N LYS A 52 4.54 -8.50 2.31
CA LYS A 52 5.15 -8.88 3.59
C LYS A 52 4.09 -9.21 4.63
N LEU A 53 3.14 -8.32 4.86
CA LEU A 53 2.11 -8.51 5.89
C LEU A 53 1.23 -9.73 5.57
N LEU A 54 0.88 -9.92 4.29
CA LEU A 54 0.14 -11.09 3.86
C LEU A 54 0.93 -12.39 4.09
N ALA A 55 2.24 -12.38 3.88
CA ALA A 55 3.09 -13.55 4.15
C ALA A 55 3.14 -13.87 5.65
N GLU A 56 3.19 -12.87 6.52
CA GLU A 56 3.13 -13.03 7.97
C GLU A 56 1.74 -13.57 8.39
N ASP A 57 0.66 -13.02 7.84
CA ASP A 57 -0.70 -13.47 8.13
C ASP A 57 -0.94 -14.93 7.71
N ILE A 58 -0.36 -15.37 6.58
CA ILE A 58 -0.45 -16.76 6.12
C ILE A 58 0.36 -17.70 7.05
N GLU A 59 1.41 -17.23 7.68
CA GLU A 59 2.17 -18.02 8.66
C GLU A 59 1.44 -18.18 9.99
N ASP A 60 0.61 -17.21 10.35
CA ASP A 60 -0.14 -17.17 11.62
C ASP A 60 -1.51 -17.87 11.56
N ILE A 61 -1.89 -18.47 10.40
CA ILE A 61 -3.17 -19.21 10.28
C ILE A 61 -3.24 -20.42 11.21
N ASP A 62 -4.46 -20.79 11.59
CA ASP A 62 -4.70 -22.03 12.35
C ASP A 62 -4.41 -23.26 11.48
N PRO A 63 -3.39 -24.07 11.82
CA PRO A 63 -3.02 -25.25 11.05
C PRO A 63 -4.10 -26.33 11.09
N SER A 64 -4.95 -26.38 12.13
CA SER A 64 -5.97 -27.42 12.28
C SER A 64 -7.01 -27.38 11.16
N GLN A 65 -7.45 -26.19 10.77
CA GLN A 65 -8.37 -26.00 9.65
C GLN A 65 -7.71 -26.37 8.32
N ALA A 66 -6.43 -26.03 8.16
CA ALA A 66 -5.67 -26.35 6.97
C ALA A 66 -5.46 -27.88 6.80
N GLU A 67 -5.22 -28.59 7.88
CA GLU A 67 -5.07 -30.03 7.90
C GLU A 67 -6.41 -30.76 7.68
N ALA A 68 -7.49 -30.28 8.27
CA ALA A 68 -8.83 -30.84 8.06
C ALA A 68 -9.23 -30.86 6.59
N VAL A 69 -9.02 -29.74 5.87
CA VAL A 69 -9.31 -29.65 4.44
C VAL A 69 -8.37 -30.56 3.62
N LYS A 70 -7.10 -30.68 4.00
CA LYS A 70 -6.18 -31.62 3.33
C LYS A 70 -6.60 -33.08 3.52
N ALA A 71 -7.11 -33.44 4.70
CA ALA A 71 -7.57 -34.80 5.01
C ALA A 71 -8.74 -35.26 4.11
N THR A 72 -9.51 -34.33 3.55
CA THR A 72 -10.57 -34.65 2.57
C THR A 72 -10.05 -34.99 1.16
N GLY A 73 -8.74 -34.96 0.93
CA GLY A 73 -8.15 -35.16 -0.39
C GLY A 73 -8.23 -33.94 -1.31
N ALA A 74 -8.44 -32.74 -0.77
CA ALA A 74 -8.54 -31.51 -1.53
C ALA A 74 -7.25 -31.22 -2.33
N ARG A 75 -7.42 -30.80 -3.58
CA ARG A 75 -6.31 -30.31 -4.42
C ARG A 75 -5.76 -29.00 -3.88
N TRP A 76 -4.54 -28.62 -4.26
CA TRP A 76 -3.85 -27.41 -3.78
C TRP A 76 -4.69 -26.13 -3.90
N TRP A 77 -5.38 -25.90 -5.03
CA TRP A 77 -6.27 -24.75 -5.22
C TRP A 77 -7.50 -24.78 -4.31
N GLN A 78 -8.08 -25.95 -4.07
CA GLN A 78 -9.20 -26.11 -3.16
C GLN A 78 -8.77 -25.87 -1.72
N TRP A 79 -7.64 -26.42 -1.32
CA TRP A 79 -7.04 -26.16 -0.03
C TRP A 79 -6.78 -24.66 0.21
N LEU A 80 -6.20 -23.96 -0.77
CA LEU A 80 -5.96 -22.52 -0.67
C LEU A 80 -7.26 -21.72 -0.50
N ASN A 81 -8.29 -21.98 -1.33
CA ASN A 81 -9.53 -21.21 -1.35
C ASN A 81 -10.45 -21.51 -0.16
N TYR A 82 -10.47 -22.73 0.35
CA TYR A 82 -11.40 -23.13 1.41
C TYR A 82 -10.80 -23.11 2.82
N SER A 83 -9.49 -23.16 2.93
CA SER A 83 -8.82 -23.16 4.23
C SER A 83 -8.05 -21.89 4.53
N ILE A 84 -7.18 -21.44 3.62
CA ILE A 84 -6.30 -20.29 3.87
C ILE A 84 -7.02 -18.97 3.60
N GLN A 85 -7.63 -18.84 2.43
CA GLN A 85 -8.26 -17.60 2.00
C GLN A 85 -9.31 -17.07 2.98
N PRO A 86 -10.25 -17.88 3.52
CA PRO A 86 -11.23 -17.38 4.48
C PRO A 86 -10.62 -16.83 5.77
N GLN A 87 -9.49 -17.39 6.23
CA GLN A 87 -8.81 -16.93 7.44
C GLN A 87 -8.06 -15.62 7.23
N VAL A 88 -7.46 -15.42 6.05
CA VAL A 88 -6.60 -14.28 5.74
C VAL A 88 -7.40 -13.10 5.17
N MET A 89 -8.54 -13.34 4.49
CA MET A 89 -9.29 -12.33 3.75
C MET A 89 -9.76 -11.14 4.60
N PRO A 90 -10.33 -11.30 5.80
CA PRO A 90 -10.76 -10.17 6.61
C PRO A 90 -9.59 -9.24 6.95
N ARG A 91 -8.44 -9.82 7.29
CA ARG A 91 -7.23 -9.08 7.62
C ARG A 91 -6.62 -8.40 6.39
N LEU A 92 -6.62 -9.09 5.23
CA LEU A 92 -6.18 -8.51 3.95
C LEU A 92 -6.99 -7.28 3.56
N ILE A 93 -8.32 -7.31 3.72
CA ILE A 93 -9.17 -6.15 3.45
C ILE A 93 -8.82 -5.00 4.39
N GLY A 94 -8.66 -5.27 5.69
CA GLY A 94 -8.25 -4.28 6.68
C GLY A 94 -6.89 -3.64 6.35
N LEU A 95 -5.91 -4.44 5.95
CA LEU A 95 -4.57 -3.99 5.54
C LEU A 95 -4.62 -3.18 4.24
N SER A 96 -5.48 -3.57 3.29
CA SER A 96 -5.66 -2.84 2.03
C SER A 96 -6.25 -1.45 2.25
N LEU A 97 -7.24 -1.34 3.14
CA LEU A 97 -7.82 -0.05 3.54
C LEU A 97 -6.80 0.83 4.26
N TYR A 98 -6.01 0.23 5.15
CA TYR A 98 -4.93 0.94 5.84
C TYR A 98 -3.87 1.46 4.85
N ARG A 99 -3.49 0.63 3.86
CA ARG A 99 -2.53 1.05 2.83
C ARG A 99 -3.12 2.12 1.90
N LEU A 100 -4.41 2.07 1.61
CA LEU A 100 -5.10 3.10 0.86
C LEU A 100 -4.97 4.46 1.55
N ASP A 101 -5.22 4.52 2.86
CA ASP A 101 -5.07 5.74 3.66
C ASP A 101 -3.64 6.29 3.62
N ILE A 102 -2.64 5.42 3.80
CA ILE A 102 -1.22 5.80 3.66
C ILE A 102 -0.94 6.35 2.27
N ASN A 103 -1.39 5.69 1.21
CA ASN A 103 -1.16 6.11 -0.17
C ASN A 103 -1.76 7.50 -0.47
N PHE A 104 -2.89 7.85 0.12
CA PHE A 104 -3.44 9.21 0.00
C PHE A 104 -2.50 10.26 0.57
N ARG A 105 -1.95 10.01 1.74
CA ARG A 105 -1.00 10.90 2.40
C ARG A 105 0.32 11.00 1.62
N GLU A 106 0.85 9.87 1.20
CA GLU A 106 2.08 9.77 0.42
C GLU A 106 1.95 10.40 -0.98
N SER A 107 0.75 10.37 -1.57
CA SER A 107 0.54 10.98 -2.90
C SER A 107 0.80 12.49 -2.91
N ALA A 108 0.50 13.18 -1.81
CA ALA A 108 0.81 14.59 -1.66
C ALA A 108 2.33 14.83 -1.58
N VAL A 109 3.05 13.99 -0.83
CA VAL A 109 4.51 14.09 -0.65
C VAL A 109 5.25 13.72 -1.95
N VAL A 110 4.84 12.63 -2.60
CA VAL A 110 5.41 12.19 -3.89
C VAL A 110 5.15 13.23 -4.98
N GLY A 111 4.02 13.94 -4.90
CA GLY A 111 3.70 15.05 -5.79
C GLY A 111 4.67 16.24 -5.68
N LEU A 112 5.24 16.52 -4.49
CA LEU A 112 6.25 17.57 -4.29
C LEU A 112 7.54 17.30 -5.07
N VAL A 113 7.91 16.04 -5.27
CA VAL A 113 9.11 15.66 -6.03
C VAL A 113 8.87 15.50 -7.53
N GLY A 114 7.71 15.97 -8.02
CA GLY A 114 7.44 16.03 -9.46
C GLY A 114 6.56 14.91 -10.01
N ALA A 115 5.97 14.08 -9.17
CA ALA A 115 5.04 13.03 -9.58
C ALA A 115 3.61 13.54 -9.91
N GLY A 116 3.42 14.87 -9.98
CA GLY A 116 2.15 15.48 -10.34
C GLY A 116 1.12 15.52 -9.20
N GLY A 117 -0.14 15.82 -9.54
CA GLY A 117 -1.23 15.88 -8.57
C GLY A 117 -1.19 17.12 -7.66
N ILE A 118 -1.90 17.05 -6.51
CA ILE A 118 -2.07 18.18 -5.59
C ILE A 118 -0.73 18.62 -4.96
N GLY A 119 0.24 17.71 -4.82
CA GLY A 119 1.57 18.03 -4.32
C GLY A 119 2.38 18.90 -5.28
N ALA A 120 2.23 18.69 -6.60
CA ALA A 120 2.91 19.53 -7.59
C ALA A 120 2.36 20.96 -7.60
N THR A 121 1.04 21.13 -7.42
CA THR A 121 0.44 22.47 -7.28
C THR A 121 0.90 23.16 -6.01
N LEU A 122 1.05 22.42 -4.92
CA LEU A 122 1.61 22.94 -3.67
C LEU A 122 3.05 23.42 -3.86
N ASN A 123 3.89 22.62 -4.53
CA ASN A 123 5.27 23.01 -4.83
C ASN A 123 5.33 24.29 -5.68
N THR A 124 4.47 24.37 -6.72
CA THR A 124 4.39 25.56 -7.56
C THR A 124 3.96 26.81 -6.79
N ALA A 125 3.03 26.67 -5.82
CA ALA A 125 2.61 27.77 -4.97
C ALA A 125 3.77 28.27 -4.06
N PHE A 126 4.58 27.36 -3.53
CA PHE A 126 5.78 27.71 -2.78
C PHE A 126 6.84 28.40 -3.65
N ASP A 127 7.09 27.93 -4.85
CA ASP A 127 8.05 28.52 -5.79
C ASP A 127 7.65 29.95 -6.20
N ARG A 128 6.34 30.25 -6.20
CA ARG A 128 5.80 31.56 -6.49
C ARG A 128 5.63 32.46 -5.28
N TYR A 129 5.94 31.97 -4.08
CA TYR A 129 5.72 32.69 -2.81
C TYR A 129 4.25 33.01 -2.54
N GLU A 130 3.31 32.27 -3.14
CA GLU A 130 1.87 32.39 -2.95
C GLU A 130 1.42 31.62 -1.69
N PHE A 131 1.75 32.15 -0.51
CA PHE A 131 1.50 31.44 0.75
C PHE A 131 0.01 31.24 1.05
N ASP A 132 -0.85 32.15 0.60
CA ASP A 132 -2.31 32.05 0.75
C ASP A 132 -2.84 30.83 -0.02
N THR A 133 -2.38 30.65 -1.26
CA THR A 133 -2.71 29.49 -2.10
C THR A 133 -2.14 28.20 -1.51
N ALA A 134 -0.88 28.23 -1.04
CA ALA A 134 -0.26 27.09 -0.39
C ALA A 134 -1.02 26.67 0.88
N ALA A 135 -1.45 27.61 1.71
CA ALA A 135 -2.25 27.34 2.90
C ALA A 135 -3.60 26.71 2.55
N ALA A 136 -4.30 27.21 1.53
CA ALA A 136 -5.56 26.64 1.06
C ALA A 136 -5.40 25.19 0.58
N ILE A 137 -4.32 24.91 -0.17
CA ILE A 137 -4.00 23.55 -0.64
C ILE A 137 -3.70 22.63 0.55
N LEU A 138 -2.92 23.05 1.54
CA LEU A 138 -2.62 22.27 2.73
C LEU A 138 -3.89 21.94 3.52
N ILE A 139 -4.77 22.90 3.74
CA ILE A 139 -6.05 22.69 4.43
C ILE A 139 -6.90 21.68 3.65
N THR A 140 -6.91 21.77 2.32
CA THR A 140 -7.63 20.83 1.47
C THR A 140 -7.08 19.41 1.60
N ILE A 141 -5.75 19.25 1.59
CA ILE A 141 -5.10 17.93 1.79
C ILE A 141 -5.48 17.36 3.15
N ILE A 142 -5.39 18.16 4.22
CA ILE A 142 -5.74 17.72 5.58
C ILE A 142 -7.21 17.29 5.63
N ALA A 143 -8.12 18.08 5.07
CA ALA A 143 -9.54 17.75 5.06
C ALA A 143 -9.84 16.44 4.33
N ILE A 144 -9.20 16.20 3.18
CA ILE A 144 -9.36 14.96 2.40
C ILE A 144 -8.79 13.77 3.20
N VAL A 145 -7.60 13.91 3.78
CA VAL A 145 -6.98 12.83 4.57
C VAL A 145 -7.85 12.47 5.79
N MET A 146 -8.34 13.46 6.54
CA MET A 146 -9.23 13.22 7.68
C MET A 146 -10.54 12.54 7.26
N LEU A 147 -11.11 12.95 6.12
CA LEU A 147 -12.32 12.31 5.58
C LEU A 147 -12.06 10.85 5.23
N MET A 148 -10.94 10.57 4.55
CA MET A 148 -10.57 9.20 4.17
C MET A 148 -10.27 8.32 5.38
N GLU A 149 -9.60 8.85 6.39
CA GLU A 149 -9.33 8.14 7.64
C GLU A 149 -10.63 7.80 8.40
N TYR A 150 -11.57 8.75 8.45
CA TYR A 150 -12.88 8.51 9.06
C TYR A 150 -13.67 7.43 8.31
N LEU A 151 -13.73 7.50 6.98
CA LEU A 151 -14.41 6.50 6.15
C LEU A 151 -13.76 5.12 6.26
N SER A 152 -12.44 5.05 6.18
CA SER A 152 -11.66 3.81 6.32
C SER A 152 -11.87 3.17 7.70
N GLY A 153 -11.89 3.98 8.78
CA GLY A 153 -12.16 3.51 10.13
C GLY A 153 -13.57 2.91 10.27
N HIS A 154 -14.56 3.56 9.68
CA HIS A 154 -15.95 3.07 9.72
C HIS A 154 -16.13 1.76 8.95
N ILE A 155 -15.53 1.64 7.76
CA ILE A 155 -15.58 0.41 6.94
C ILE A 155 -14.86 -0.74 7.69
N ARG A 156 -13.71 -0.46 8.31
CA ARG A 156 -12.96 -1.47 9.08
C ARG A 156 -13.75 -2.00 10.27
N ALA A 157 -14.43 -1.12 11.00
CA ALA A 157 -15.28 -1.52 12.13
C ALA A 157 -16.50 -2.37 11.70
N TRP A 158 -16.91 -2.28 10.43
CA TRP A 158 -18.02 -3.08 9.91
C TRP A 158 -17.57 -4.48 9.41
N ILE A 159 -16.28 -4.64 9.07
CA ILE A 159 -15.71 -5.89 8.53
C ILE A 159 -15.13 -6.78 9.65
N GLN A 160 -14.72 -6.20 10.78
CA GLN A 160 -14.25 -6.90 11.99
C GLN A 160 -15.42 -7.25 12.91
#